data_ab76eba9f8353bf3a52023d7f0ce3d10
#
_entry.id   ab76eba9f8353bf3a52023d7f0ce3d10
#
_cell.length_a   1.000
_cell.length_b   1.000
_cell.length_c   1.000
_cell.angle_alpha   90.00
_cell.angle_beta   90.00
_cell.angle_gamma   90.00
#
_symmetry.space_group_name_H-M   'P 1'
#
loop_
_entity.id
_entity.type
_entity.pdbx_description
1 polymer ?
#
loop_
_entity_poly.entity_id
_entity_poly.type
_entity_poly.pdbx_seq_one_letter_code
_entity_poly.pdbx_strand_id
1 'polypeptide(L)'
;MQTLNRTNPEQLIYKDEYLTIEILGGIRLDRLDGLRVTLKMEYEKQVYRHTLDLYNDVQVTKLIRRAAGKLQLGMGTITDSIESLTEELEQYRLDQREEQNGNKPKPVELTKEEIKEAEKLLKTKDLLNHTNTLIGKSGVIGEVDNRLLMYIIFTSRKMSNPLHIISMGASGTGKSHLQETVAELIPEEDRMGVTDLSESSFYYFDTYQLSHKLMLIEDLDGAENALYPLRELQSKKLISKQYVDKSGSKPKTVYRTVRGPVCVAGCTTKEQIYEDNANRSFLIYIDNSKEQDDRIMQYQRSVSAGKINTLEQELIRTLLKNSQRILKPLKVVNPYAELLDLPSSVFKPRRTNAHYLHFIEAITFYHQYQRTLNVNKITGEEYIETTIEDIENANRLLKDILLKKSDTLSPACRDYFEHLKMHLLGQKITTFTNQDISYRLKKSLSSVKRYHKELYNKHFLKIKKKSKQGGFEYEIMSYNEYKEMQENITSILDQTLNKVKQMQKNK
;
A
#
# COMPACT_ATOMS: atom_id res chain seq x y z
N MET A 1 -12.87 -0.18 -50.39
CA MET A 1 -12.81 -0.78 -49.05
C MET A 1 -13.18 0.33 -48.05
N GLN A 2 -14.24 0.13 -47.29
CA GLN A 2 -14.64 1.04 -46.21
C GLN A 2 -13.73 0.78 -45.01
N THR A 3 -13.04 1.78 -44.48
CA THR A 3 -12.10 1.61 -43.34
C THR A 3 -12.08 2.86 -42.48
N LEU A 4 -12.22 2.65 -41.17
CA LEU A 4 -12.00 3.66 -40.14
C LEU A 4 -10.54 3.59 -39.70
N ASN A 5 -9.76 4.65 -39.90
CA ASN A 5 -8.42 4.78 -39.34
C ASN A 5 -8.55 5.27 -37.89
N ARG A 6 -8.08 4.44 -36.95
CA ARG A 6 -8.17 4.59 -35.49
C ARG A 6 -6.85 5.03 -34.85
N THR A 7 -5.84 5.43 -35.64
CA THR A 7 -4.47 5.71 -35.13
C THR A 7 -4.42 6.91 -34.18
N ASN A 8 -5.27 7.93 -34.42
CA ASN A 8 -5.37 9.08 -33.56
C ASN A 8 -6.78 9.22 -32.97
N PRO A 9 -6.98 9.01 -31.67
CA PRO A 9 -8.30 9.10 -31.04
C PRO A 9 -8.96 10.48 -31.14
N GLU A 10 -8.19 11.55 -31.26
CA GLU A 10 -8.72 12.91 -31.42
C GLU A 10 -9.07 13.27 -32.88
N GLN A 11 -8.64 12.45 -33.83
CA GLN A 11 -8.87 12.65 -35.26
C GLN A 11 -9.05 11.31 -35.97
N LEU A 12 -10.26 10.73 -35.87
CA LEU A 12 -10.60 9.52 -36.58
C LEU A 12 -10.88 9.85 -38.05
N ILE A 13 -10.45 8.99 -38.99
CA ILE A 13 -10.62 9.22 -40.42
C ILE A 13 -11.33 8.01 -41.02
N TYR A 14 -12.54 8.22 -41.52
CA TYR A 14 -13.29 7.23 -42.28
C TYR A 14 -13.11 7.50 -43.78
N LYS A 15 -12.85 6.46 -44.56
CA LYS A 15 -12.76 6.50 -46.01
C LYS A 15 -13.58 5.40 -46.64
N ASP A 16 -14.37 5.81 -47.62
CA ASP A 16 -15.03 4.88 -48.52
C ASP A 16 -14.59 5.14 -49.98
N GLU A 17 -15.35 4.63 -50.96
CA GLU A 17 -15.03 4.78 -52.37
C GLU A 17 -15.11 6.22 -52.91
N TYR A 18 -15.95 7.03 -52.28
CA TYR A 18 -16.29 8.36 -52.75
C TYR A 18 -15.87 9.47 -51.78
N LEU A 19 -15.97 9.23 -50.50
CA LEU A 19 -15.95 10.27 -49.48
C LEU A 19 -14.84 10.02 -48.43
N THR A 20 -14.18 11.08 -48.03
CA THR A 20 -13.33 11.05 -46.84
C THR A 20 -14.01 11.89 -45.72
N ILE A 21 -14.24 11.29 -44.57
CA ILE A 21 -14.86 11.93 -43.40
C ILE A 21 -13.89 11.90 -42.25
N GLU A 22 -13.46 13.09 -41.78
CA GLU A 22 -12.68 13.27 -40.57
C GLU A 22 -13.61 13.59 -39.40
N ILE A 23 -13.47 12.87 -38.30
CA ILE A 23 -14.14 13.15 -37.01
C ILE A 23 -13.18 13.97 -36.17
N LEU A 24 -13.47 15.25 -35.99
CA LEU A 24 -12.63 16.20 -35.28
C LEU A 24 -12.96 16.19 -33.77
N GLY A 25 -11.94 16.02 -32.92
CA GLY A 25 -12.06 15.97 -31.47
C GLY A 25 -12.53 14.61 -30.94
N GLY A 26 -12.48 13.55 -31.79
CA GLY A 26 -12.84 12.20 -31.40
C GLY A 26 -14.32 11.99 -31.02
N ILE A 27 -14.62 10.94 -30.29
CA ILE A 27 -15.98 10.62 -29.79
C ILE A 27 -15.96 10.45 -28.28
N ARG A 28 -17.09 10.73 -27.63
CA ARG A 28 -17.27 10.45 -26.21
C ARG A 28 -17.52 8.96 -25.96
N LEU A 29 -16.75 8.40 -24.99
CA LEU A 29 -16.83 7.00 -24.62
C LEU A 29 -17.76 6.75 -23.41
N ASP A 30 -18.09 7.79 -22.64
CA ASP A 30 -18.82 7.72 -21.37
C ASP A 30 -20.32 7.58 -21.51
N ARG A 31 -20.89 7.94 -22.68
CA ARG A 31 -22.36 7.91 -22.94
C ARG A 31 -22.69 7.04 -24.15
N LEU A 32 -23.76 6.23 -24.02
CA LEU A 32 -24.28 5.40 -25.11
C LEU A 32 -25.58 5.94 -25.71
N ASP A 33 -26.19 6.94 -25.08
CA ASP A 33 -27.48 7.53 -25.44
C ASP A 33 -27.39 8.65 -26.50
N GLY A 34 -26.20 8.91 -27.03
CA GLY A 34 -25.93 9.87 -28.08
C GLY A 34 -24.56 9.63 -28.73
N LEU A 35 -24.41 10.05 -29.98
CA LEU A 35 -23.14 9.99 -30.74
C LEU A 35 -22.88 11.35 -31.38
N ARG A 36 -22.52 12.34 -30.51
CA ARG A 36 -22.25 13.71 -30.98
C ARG A 36 -20.84 13.81 -31.54
N VAL A 37 -20.76 14.23 -32.81
CA VAL A 37 -19.52 14.33 -33.56
C VAL A 37 -19.44 15.65 -34.33
N THR A 38 -18.20 16.07 -34.63
CA THR A 38 -17.94 17.15 -35.60
C THR A 38 -17.29 16.52 -36.82
N LEU A 39 -18.04 16.46 -37.91
CA LEU A 39 -17.61 15.87 -39.17
C LEU A 39 -16.99 16.90 -40.09
N LYS A 40 -15.86 16.60 -40.71
CA LYS A 40 -15.31 17.25 -41.88
C LYS A 40 -15.36 16.27 -43.06
N MET A 41 -16.27 16.48 -43.97
CA MET A 41 -16.50 15.68 -45.18
C MET A 41 -15.75 16.29 -46.32
N GLU A 42 -15.01 15.50 -47.09
CA GLU A 42 -14.19 15.95 -48.19
C GLU A 42 -14.42 15.04 -49.39
N TYR A 43 -14.79 15.66 -50.52
CA TYR A 43 -14.91 15.05 -51.82
C TYR A 43 -14.23 15.94 -52.88
N GLU A 44 -13.28 15.40 -53.64
CA GLU A 44 -12.42 16.11 -54.58
C GLU A 44 -11.77 17.34 -53.90
N LYS A 45 -12.16 18.56 -54.34
CA LYS A 45 -11.69 19.83 -53.78
C LYS A 45 -12.70 20.53 -52.87
N GLN A 46 -13.84 19.87 -52.61
CA GLN A 46 -14.93 20.47 -51.83
C GLN A 46 -14.91 19.93 -50.40
N VAL A 47 -15.12 20.81 -49.45
CA VAL A 47 -15.12 20.47 -48.02
C VAL A 47 -16.39 21.01 -47.35
N TYR A 48 -17.03 20.15 -46.58
CA TYR A 48 -18.18 20.50 -45.73
C TYR A 48 -17.95 20.10 -44.29
N ARG A 49 -18.27 21.01 -43.33
CA ARG A 49 -18.12 20.74 -41.92
C ARG A 49 -19.46 20.91 -41.20
N HIS A 50 -19.77 20.00 -40.28
CA HIS A 50 -20.99 20.06 -39.47
C HIS A 50 -20.83 19.32 -38.16
N THR A 51 -21.47 19.85 -37.09
CA THR A 51 -21.53 19.20 -35.80
C THR A 51 -22.97 18.72 -35.56
N LEU A 52 -23.13 17.42 -35.28
CA LEU A 52 -24.44 16.82 -35.06
C LEU A 52 -24.34 15.65 -34.09
N ASP A 53 -25.49 15.16 -33.67
CA ASP A 53 -25.64 13.86 -33.04
C ASP A 53 -26.12 12.84 -34.09
N LEU A 54 -25.33 11.79 -34.35
CA LEU A 54 -25.63 10.79 -35.36
C LEU A 54 -26.86 9.93 -35.00
N TYR A 55 -27.30 9.94 -33.75
CA TYR A 55 -28.54 9.27 -33.33
C TYR A 55 -29.80 10.14 -33.50
N ASN A 56 -29.61 11.37 -33.97
CA ASN A 56 -30.74 12.28 -34.20
C ASN A 56 -31.09 12.34 -35.70
N ASP A 57 -32.15 11.62 -36.12
CA ASP A 57 -32.59 11.50 -37.50
C ASP A 57 -32.83 12.85 -38.21
N VAL A 58 -33.36 13.85 -37.48
CA VAL A 58 -33.62 15.19 -38.03
C VAL A 58 -32.30 15.88 -38.36
N GLN A 59 -31.29 15.74 -37.49
CA GLN A 59 -29.97 16.34 -37.71
C GLN A 59 -29.24 15.62 -38.88
N VAL A 60 -29.30 14.30 -38.92
CA VAL A 60 -28.70 13.45 -39.98
C VAL A 60 -29.33 13.79 -41.33
N THR A 61 -30.66 13.83 -41.42
CA THR A 61 -31.37 14.18 -42.68
C THR A 61 -30.98 15.59 -43.17
N LYS A 62 -30.85 16.55 -42.24
CA LYS A 62 -30.42 17.92 -42.57
C LYS A 62 -28.95 17.97 -43.02
N LEU A 63 -28.07 17.17 -42.39
CA LEU A 63 -26.68 17.02 -42.80
C LEU A 63 -26.62 16.51 -44.26
N ILE A 64 -27.30 15.38 -44.57
CA ILE A 64 -27.27 14.72 -45.89
C ILE A 64 -27.70 15.70 -46.99
N ARG A 65 -28.82 16.41 -46.81
CA ARG A 65 -29.33 17.38 -47.81
C ARG A 65 -28.32 18.50 -48.05
N ARG A 66 -27.70 19.05 -46.99
CA ARG A 66 -26.73 20.14 -47.13
C ARG A 66 -25.41 19.70 -47.70
N ALA A 67 -24.92 18.52 -47.27
CA ALA A 67 -23.70 17.92 -47.83
C ALA A 67 -23.86 17.56 -49.30
N ALA A 68 -24.98 16.98 -49.73
CA ALA A 68 -25.26 16.68 -51.12
C ALA A 68 -25.17 17.89 -52.00
N GLY A 69 -25.78 19.02 -51.59
CA GLY A 69 -25.70 20.28 -52.36
C GLY A 69 -24.30 20.91 -52.39
N LYS A 70 -23.54 20.79 -51.26
CA LYS A 70 -22.20 21.36 -51.17
C LYS A 70 -21.13 20.55 -51.86
N LEU A 71 -21.19 19.24 -51.78
CA LEU A 71 -20.20 18.30 -52.30
C LEU A 71 -20.56 17.83 -53.72
N GLN A 72 -21.74 18.18 -54.22
CA GLN A 72 -22.25 17.77 -55.54
C GLN A 72 -22.32 16.23 -55.68
N LEU A 73 -22.66 15.53 -54.58
CA LEU A 73 -22.81 14.07 -54.51
C LEU A 73 -24.29 13.69 -54.35
N GLY A 74 -24.63 12.49 -54.79
CA GLY A 74 -25.99 11.93 -54.59
C GLY A 74 -26.33 11.78 -53.11
N MET A 75 -27.58 12.07 -52.69
CA MET A 75 -28.03 11.89 -51.31
C MET A 75 -27.89 10.45 -50.84
N GLY A 76 -28.17 9.44 -51.70
CA GLY A 76 -28.00 8.02 -51.37
C GLY A 76 -26.57 7.69 -50.98
N THR A 77 -25.58 8.11 -51.78
CA THR A 77 -24.15 7.88 -51.48
C THR A 77 -23.75 8.43 -50.12
N ILE A 78 -24.23 9.66 -49.77
CA ILE A 78 -23.92 10.27 -48.49
C ILE A 78 -24.64 9.56 -47.34
N THR A 79 -25.86 9.07 -47.56
CA THR A 79 -26.60 8.29 -46.59
C THR A 79 -25.84 7.02 -46.24
N ASP A 80 -25.43 6.23 -47.25
CA ASP A 80 -24.71 4.95 -47.08
C ASP A 80 -23.39 5.18 -46.35
N SER A 81 -22.67 6.29 -46.69
CA SER A 81 -21.40 6.68 -45.99
C SER A 81 -21.64 7.04 -44.51
N ILE A 82 -22.72 7.73 -44.17
CA ILE A 82 -23.02 8.15 -42.78
C ILE A 82 -23.50 6.98 -41.95
N GLU A 83 -24.30 6.05 -42.53
CA GLU A 83 -24.73 4.84 -41.85
C GLU A 83 -23.53 3.94 -41.52
N SER A 84 -22.69 3.66 -42.52
CA SER A 84 -21.48 2.85 -42.33
C SER A 84 -20.49 3.52 -41.34
N LEU A 85 -20.32 4.83 -41.40
CA LEU A 85 -19.53 5.58 -40.40
C LEU A 85 -20.10 5.43 -38.99
N THR A 86 -21.43 5.47 -38.86
CA THR A 86 -22.08 5.37 -37.54
C THR A 86 -21.82 3.99 -36.92
N GLU A 87 -21.96 2.92 -37.71
CA GLU A 87 -21.68 1.54 -37.29
C GLU A 87 -20.19 1.38 -36.87
N GLU A 88 -19.26 1.90 -37.66
CA GLU A 88 -17.83 1.85 -37.37
C GLU A 88 -17.46 2.64 -36.07
N LEU A 89 -18.11 3.77 -35.83
CA LEU A 89 -17.89 4.57 -34.61
C LEU A 89 -18.54 3.89 -33.37
N GLU A 90 -19.67 3.22 -33.53
CA GLU A 90 -20.26 2.43 -32.48
C GLU A 90 -19.36 1.26 -32.08
N GLN A 91 -18.84 0.52 -33.06
CA GLN A 91 -17.93 -0.59 -32.80
C GLN A 91 -16.63 -0.07 -32.15
N TYR A 92 -16.05 1.01 -32.66
CA TYR A 92 -14.88 1.63 -32.05
C TYR A 92 -15.13 2.03 -30.58
N ARG A 93 -16.31 2.59 -30.27
CA ARG A 93 -16.68 2.97 -28.91
C ARG A 93 -16.82 1.76 -27.99
N LEU A 94 -17.39 0.66 -28.49
CA LEU A 94 -17.48 -0.61 -27.74
C LEU A 94 -16.09 -1.19 -27.49
N ASP A 95 -15.25 -1.25 -28.52
CA ASP A 95 -13.87 -1.76 -28.43
C ASP A 95 -13.06 -0.96 -27.40
N GLN A 96 -13.15 0.38 -27.45
CA GLN A 96 -12.45 1.26 -26.49
C GLN A 96 -12.98 1.12 -25.05
N ARG A 97 -14.27 0.88 -24.87
CA ARG A 97 -14.84 0.60 -23.54
C ARG A 97 -14.42 -0.80 -23.05
N GLU A 98 -14.33 -1.77 -23.92
CA GLU A 98 -13.80 -3.09 -23.58
C GLU A 98 -12.31 -3.01 -23.22
N GLU A 99 -11.52 -2.25 -23.96
CA GLU A 99 -10.11 -1.97 -23.62
C GLU A 99 -9.97 -1.23 -22.27
N GLN A 100 -10.78 -0.23 -22.01
CA GLN A 100 -10.81 0.47 -20.73
C GLN A 100 -11.32 -0.42 -19.58
N ASN A 101 -12.30 -1.30 -19.84
CA ASN A 101 -12.76 -2.30 -18.89
C ASN A 101 -11.83 -3.51 -18.81
N GLY A 102 -11.13 -3.86 -19.90
CA GLY A 102 -10.12 -4.91 -20.01
C GLY A 102 -8.82 -4.59 -19.26
N ASN A 103 -8.60 -3.32 -18.90
CA ASN A 103 -7.57 -2.91 -17.94
C ASN A 103 -7.90 -3.26 -16.49
N LYS A 104 -9.06 -3.86 -16.19
CA LYS A 104 -9.20 -4.64 -14.96
C LYS A 104 -8.45 -5.95 -15.21
N PRO A 105 -7.37 -6.23 -14.47
CA PRO A 105 -6.66 -7.51 -14.64
C PRO A 105 -7.69 -8.64 -14.54
N LYS A 106 -7.80 -9.45 -15.60
CA LYS A 106 -8.67 -10.64 -15.56
C LYS A 106 -8.27 -11.48 -14.36
N PRO A 107 -9.23 -12.02 -13.59
CA PRO A 107 -8.90 -12.95 -12.52
C PRO A 107 -7.96 -14.01 -13.08
N VAL A 108 -6.79 -14.17 -12.47
CA VAL A 108 -5.85 -15.21 -12.87
C VAL A 108 -6.47 -16.55 -12.47
N GLU A 109 -6.86 -17.35 -13.44
CA GLU A 109 -7.33 -18.72 -13.20
C GLU A 109 -6.12 -19.61 -12.96
N LEU A 110 -6.03 -20.18 -11.76
CA LEU A 110 -4.96 -21.10 -11.40
C LEU A 110 -5.25 -22.50 -11.95
N THR A 111 -4.23 -23.16 -12.46
CA THR A 111 -4.28 -24.57 -12.81
C THR A 111 -4.45 -25.44 -11.57
N LYS A 112 -4.88 -26.69 -11.75
CA LYS A 112 -5.01 -27.64 -10.60
C LYS A 112 -3.68 -27.90 -9.91
N GLU A 113 -2.61 -27.92 -10.67
CA GLU A 113 -1.24 -28.09 -10.19
C GLU A 113 -0.80 -26.89 -9.31
N GLU A 114 -1.02 -25.68 -9.78
CA GLU A 114 -0.70 -24.44 -9.02
C GLU A 114 -1.50 -24.35 -7.71
N ILE A 115 -2.78 -24.70 -7.73
CA ILE A 115 -3.62 -24.77 -6.52
C ILE A 115 -3.03 -25.78 -5.54
N LYS A 116 -2.66 -26.98 -6.02
CA LYS A 116 -2.12 -28.05 -5.19
C LYS A 116 -0.77 -27.66 -4.57
N GLU A 117 0.11 -26.99 -5.31
CA GLU A 117 1.39 -26.48 -4.79
C GLU A 117 1.19 -25.39 -3.74
N ALA A 118 0.29 -24.45 -4.00
CA ALA A 118 -0.07 -23.39 -3.07
C ALA A 118 -0.70 -23.95 -1.77
N GLU A 119 -1.59 -24.94 -1.88
CA GLU A 119 -2.14 -25.65 -0.72
C GLU A 119 -1.07 -26.41 0.07
N LYS A 120 -0.15 -27.07 -0.64
CA LYS A 120 0.98 -27.78 -0.01
C LYS A 120 1.82 -26.82 0.82
N LEU A 121 2.12 -25.62 0.28
CA LEU A 121 2.82 -24.57 1.02
C LEU A 121 2.03 -24.18 2.28
N LEU A 122 0.75 -23.84 2.16
CA LEU A 122 -0.07 -23.37 3.27
C LEU A 122 -0.32 -24.45 4.34
N LYS A 123 -0.16 -25.73 4.00
CA LYS A 123 -0.25 -26.89 4.92
C LYS A 123 1.10 -27.28 5.53
N THR A 124 2.20 -26.62 5.14
CA THR A 124 3.55 -26.95 5.65
C THR A 124 3.65 -26.63 7.13
N LYS A 125 4.25 -27.55 7.90
CA LYS A 125 4.56 -27.33 9.32
C LYS A 125 5.51 -26.12 9.43
N ASP A 126 5.34 -25.31 10.49
CA ASP A 126 6.13 -24.08 10.70
C ASP A 126 6.05 -23.13 9.50
N LEU A 127 4.81 -22.89 9.04
CA LEU A 127 4.50 -22.13 7.84
C LEU A 127 5.19 -20.75 7.80
N LEU A 128 5.22 -20.03 8.92
CA LEU A 128 5.81 -18.67 8.95
C LEU A 128 7.31 -18.69 8.68
N ASN A 129 8.07 -19.57 9.29
CA ASN A 129 9.51 -19.68 9.05
C ASN A 129 9.80 -20.20 7.64
N HIS A 130 8.98 -21.13 7.14
CA HIS A 130 9.11 -21.61 5.75
C HIS A 130 8.81 -20.49 4.76
N THR A 131 7.72 -19.73 4.96
CA THR A 131 7.39 -18.55 4.14
C THR A 131 8.51 -17.52 4.18
N ASN A 132 9.06 -17.22 5.37
CA ASN A 132 10.16 -16.28 5.50
C ASN A 132 11.42 -16.72 4.73
N THR A 133 11.70 -18.02 4.74
CA THR A 133 12.78 -18.61 3.94
C THR A 133 12.54 -18.40 2.45
N LEU A 134 11.31 -18.63 1.97
CA LEU A 134 10.93 -18.41 0.58
C LEU A 134 11.03 -16.93 0.20
N ILE A 135 10.56 -16.01 1.07
CA ILE A 135 10.70 -14.56 0.87
C ILE A 135 12.20 -14.21 0.68
N GLY A 136 13.10 -14.75 1.52
CA GLY A 136 14.54 -14.54 1.34
C GLY A 136 15.07 -15.08 0.01
N LYS A 137 14.64 -16.28 -0.37
CA LYS A 137 15.03 -16.88 -1.65
C LYS A 137 14.46 -16.17 -2.88
N SER A 138 13.33 -15.46 -2.76
CA SER A 138 12.77 -14.65 -3.85
C SER A 138 13.54 -13.37 -4.16
N GLY A 139 14.63 -13.07 -3.40
CA GLY A 139 15.49 -11.92 -3.61
C GLY A 139 15.38 -10.82 -2.56
N VAL A 140 14.59 -11.00 -1.48
CA VAL A 140 14.51 -10.06 -0.36
C VAL A 140 15.67 -10.33 0.61
N ILE A 141 16.68 -9.47 0.62
CA ILE A 141 17.92 -9.67 1.34
C ILE A 141 17.86 -9.11 2.76
N GLY A 142 18.16 -9.95 3.75
CA GLY A 142 18.10 -9.58 5.16
C GLY A 142 16.70 -9.24 5.63
N GLU A 143 16.56 -8.28 6.55
CA GLU A 143 15.28 -7.77 7.06
C GLU A 143 14.32 -8.88 7.54
N VAL A 144 14.88 -9.94 8.17
CA VAL A 144 14.22 -11.23 8.38
C VAL A 144 12.85 -11.10 9.07
N ASP A 145 12.75 -10.27 10.13
CA ASP A 145 11.48 -10.07 10.84
C ASP A 145 10.61 -9.01 10.13
N ASN A 146 11.21 -7.94 9.61
CA ASN A 146 10.49 -6.88 8.90
C ASN A 146 9.80 -7.40 7.62
N ARG A 147 10.49 -8.23 6.81
CA ARG A 147 9.93 -8.78 5.57
C ARG A 147 8.76 -9.73 5.83
N LEU A 148 8.86 -10.59 6.87
CA LEU A 148 7.79 -11.50 7.25
C LEU A 148 6.59 -10.73 7.82
N LEU A 149 6.84 -9.80 8.74
CA LEU A 149 5.81 -8.93 9.31
C LEU A 149 5.08 -8.16 8.23
N MET A 150 5.82 -7.58 7.28
CA MET A 150 5.27 -6.85 6.13
C MET A 150 4.39 -7.78 5.28
N TYR A 151 4.84 -9.00 4.97
CA TYR A 151 4.06 -9.96 4.20
C TYR A 151 2.76 -10.36 4.89
N ILE A 152 2.76 -10.59 6.21
CA ILE A 152 1.55 -10.88 7.00
C ILE A 152 0.61 -9.68 7.04
N ILE A 153 1.14 -8.46 7.21
CA ILE A 153 0.34 -7.23 7.13
C ILE A 153 -0.31 -7.10 5.75
N PHE A 154 0.42 -7.34 4.67
CA PHE A 154 -0.13 -7.31 3.31
C PHE A 154 -1.18 -8.38 3.06
N THR A 155 -1.02 -9.56 3.69
CA THR A 155 -2.03 -10.64 3.66
C THR A 155 -3.35 -10.19 4.30
N SER A 156 -3.29 -9.36 5.35
CA SER A 156 -4.47 -8.86 6.05
C SER A 156 -5.41 -8.01 5.18
N ARG A 157 -5.00 -7.58 3.98
CA ARG A 157 -5.88 -6.89 3.01
C ARG A 157 -7.17 -7.66 2.72
N LYS A 158 -7.11 -9.01 2.80
CA LYS A 158 -8.27 -9.89 2.58
C LYS A 158 -9.23 -9.96 3.77
N MET A 159 -8.82 -9.43 4.92
CA MET A 159 -9.64 -9.40 6.14
C MET A 159 -10.55 -8.17 6.16
N SER A 160 -11.56 -8.19 7.03
CA SER A 160 -12.45 -7.05 7.24
C SER A 160 -11.75 -5.84 7.88
N ASN A 161 -10.70 -6.08 8.68
CA ASN A 161 -9.90 -5.06 9.37
C ASN A 161 -8.42 -5.20 8.98
N PRO A 162 -8.01 -4.73 7.80
CA PRO A 162 -6.62 -4.81 7.38
C PRO A 162 -5.71 -3.94 8.25
N LEU A 163 -4.48 -4.39 8.38
CA LEU A 163 -3.41 -3.67 9.03
C LEU A 163 -2.69 -2.74 8.05
N HIS A 164 -1.97 -1.78 8.57
CA HIS A 164 -1.22 -0.80 7.79
C HIS A 164 0.22 -0.71 8.29
N ILE A 165 1.14 -0.29 7.41
CA ILE A 165 2.56 -0.19 7.74
C ILE A 165 3.16 1.10 7.21
N ILE A 166 4.08 1.68 7.96
CA ILE A 166 4.91 2.79 7.54
C ILE A 166 6.38 2.43 7.78
N SER A 167 7.16 2.41 6.71
CA SER A 167 8.60 2.18 6.73
C SER A 167 9.33 3.49 6.98
N MET A 168 10.11 3.55 8.04
CA MET A 168 10.83 4.73 8.51
C MET A 168 12.33 4.57 8.35
N GLY A 169 13.01 5.64 8.01
CA GLY A 169 14.48 5.70 7.91
C GLY A 169 14.96 6.82 7.00
N ALA A 170 16.25 7.10 7.01
CA ALA A 170 16.86 8.12 6.16
C ALA A 170 16.67 7.82 4.67
N SER A 171 16.89 8.81 3.81
CA SER A 171 16.89 8.59 2.36
C SER A 171 18.00 7.60 1.98
N GLY A 172 17.74 6.72 1.01
CA GLY A 172 18.72 5.75 0.51
C GLY A 172 18.89 4.48 1.37
N THR A 173 18.12 4.29 2.45
CA THR A 173 18.23 3.10 3.33
C THR A 173 17.49 1.86 2.82
N GLY A 174 16.88 1.90 1.62
CA GLY A 174 16.19 0.74 1.04
C GLY A 174 14.73 0.55 1.46
N LYS A 175 14.08 1.53 2.12
CA LYS A 175 12.67 1.45 2.55
C LYS A 175 11.71 1.06 1.43
N SER A 176 11.69 1.86 0.35
CA SER A 176 10.81 1.63 -0.80
C SER A 176 11.15 0.31 -1.48
N HIS A 177 12.44 -0.01 -1.61
CA HIS A 177 12.87 -1.28 -2.20
C HIS A 177 12.36 -2.50 -1.43
N LEU A 178 12.48 -2.51 -0.08
CA LEU A 178 11.94 -3.59 0.74
C LEU A 178 10.41 -3.68 0.58
N GLN A 179 9.72 -2.55 0.66
CA GLN A 179 8.27 -2.50 0.53
C GLN A 179 7.79 -3.04 -0.83
N GLU A 180 8.42 -2.62 -1.92
CA GLU A 180 8.10 -3.06 -3.28
C GLU A 180 8.40 -4.54 -3.49
N THR A 181 9.58 -4.99 -3.07
CA THR A 181 10.01 -6.37 -3.26
C THR A 181 9.12 -7.36 -2.48
N VAL A 182 8.68 -6.99 -1.27
CA VAL A 182 7.71 -7.80 -0.52
C VAL A 182 6.31 -7.70 -1.15
N ALA A 183 5.93 -6.54 -1.68
CA ALA A 183 4.65 -6.38 -2.37
C ALA A 183 4.57 -7.16 -3.69
N GLU A 184 5.70 -7.41 -4.35
CA GLU A 184 5.76 -8.30 -5.53
C GLU A 184 5.33 -9.74 -5.23
N LEU A 185 5.29 -10.14 -3.96
CA LEU A 185 4.79 -11.44 -3.52
C LEU A 185 3.27 -11.48 -3.33
N ILE A 186 2.61 -10.34 -3.51
CA ILE A 186 1.15 -10.20 -3.52
C ILE A 186 0.68 -10.18 -4.97
N PRO A 187 -0.47 -10.81 -5.30
CA PRO A 187 -1.02 -10.79 -6.65
C PRO A 187 -1.13 -9.37 -7.22
N GLU A 188 -0.83 -9.21 -8.51
CA GLU A 188 -0.87 -7.92 -9.21
C GLU A 188 -2.26 -7.30 -9.18
N GLU A 189 -3.29 -8.15 -9.32
CA GLU A 189 -4.69 -7.75 -9.27
C GLU A 189 -5.12 -7.20 -7.91
N ASP A 190 -4.39 -7.52 -6.84
CA ASP A 190 -4.68 -7.10 -5.46
C ASP A 190 -3.83 -5.92 -4.98
N ARG A 191 -2.94 -5.39 -5.81
CA ARG A 191 -2.05 -4.29 -5.42
C ARG A 191 -2.17 -3.09 -6.36
N MET A 192 -1.89 -1.92 -5.82
CA MET A 192 -1.74 -0.69 -6.59
C MET A 192 -0.60 0.14 -6.01
N GLY A 193 0.31 0.60 -6.89
CA GLY A 193 1.37 1.54 -6.54
C GLY A 193 0.96 2.96 -6.87
N VAL A 194 1.32 3.90 -6.01
CA VAL A 194 1.04 5.32 -6.20
C VAL A 194 2.28 6.12 -5.81
N THR A 195 2.82 6.87 -6.75
CA THR A 195 4.02 7.71 -6.54
C THR A 195 3.62 9.04 -5.92
N ASP A 196 2.56 9.68 -6.44
CA ASP A 196 2.02 10.94 -5.95
C ASP A 196 0.50 10.88 -5.79
N LEU A 197 -0.01 11.42 -4.69
CA LEU A 197 -1.41 11.40 -4.30
C LEU A 197 -1.92 12.81 -4.05
N SER A 198 -2.87 13.26 -4.85
CA SER A 198 -3.66 14.43 -4.52
C SER A 198 -4.83 14.07 -3.60
N GLU A 199 -5.25 15.01 -2.73
CA GLU A 199 -6.44 14.83 -1.88
C GLU A 199 -7.68 14.45 -2.68
N SER A 200 -7.85 15.05 -3.85
CA SER A 200 -9.04 14.84 -4.68
C SER A 200 -9.04 13.48 -5.38
N SER A 201 -7.88 12.89 -5.69
CA SER A 201 -7.78 11.64 -6.46
C SER A 201 -8.50 10.47 -5.77
N PHE A 202 -8.50 10.42 -4.44
CA PHE A 202 -9.20 9.36 -3.69
C PHE A 202 -10.70 9.29 -3.97
N TYR A 203 -11.34 10.39 -4.31
CA TYR A 203 -12.79 10.45 -4.57
C TYR A 203 -13.17 10.09 -6.00
N TYR A 204 -12.17 9.84 -6.88
CA TYR A 204 -12.39 9.44 -8.28
C TYR A 204 -12.24 7.94 -8.52
N PHE A 205 -11.83 7.17 -7.52
CA PHE A 205 -11.91 5.71 -7.59
C PHE A 205 -13.36 5.23 -7.69
N ASP A 206 -13.57 4.10 -8.36
CA ASP A 206 -14.85 3.41 -8.31
C ASP A 206 -15.18 2.97 -6.88
N THR A 207 -16.47 2.85 -6.56
CA THR A 207 -16.96 2.61 -5.18
C THR A 207 -16.21 1.49 -4.45
N TYR A 208 -15.88 0.39 -5.11
CA TYR A 208 -15.21 -0.77 -4.51
C TYR A 208 -13.81 -1.03 -5.06
N GLN A 209 -13.25 -0.12 -5.86
CA GLN A 209 -11.95 -0.30 -6.52
C GLN A 209 -10.80 -0.53 -5.52
N LEU A 210 -10.88 0.08 -4.34
CA LEU A 210 -9.88 -0.06 -3.27
C LEU A 210 -10.17 -1.22 -2.32
N SER A 211 -11.32 -1.90 -2.47
CA SER A 211 -11.72 -2.96 -1.54
C SER A 211 -10.79 -4.17 -1.65
N HIS A 212 -10.23 -4.57 -0.50
CA HIS A 212 -9.29 -5.69 -0.38
C HIS A 212 -8.00 -5.53 -1.20
N LYS A 213 -7.59 -4.28 -1.49
CA LYS A 213 -6.33 -3.97 -2.18
C LYS A 213 -5.22 -3.62 -1.20
N LEU A 214 -3.99 -3.85 -1.65
CA LEU A 214 -2.77 -3.30 -1.07
C LEU A 214 -2.42 -2.01 -1.82
N MET A 215 -2.48 -0.89 -1.14
CA MET A 215 -2.04 0.41 -1.67
C MET A 215 -0.63 0.69 -1.20
N LEU A 216 0.29 0.87 -2.14
CA LEU A 216 1.70 1.21 -1.91
C LEU A 216 1.90 2.69 -2.20
N ILE A 217 2.41 3.44 -1.24
CA ILE A 217 2.72 4.87 -1.36
C ILE A 217 4.23 5.01 -1.19
N GLU A 218 4.93 5.39 -2.25
CA GLU A 218 6.39 5.46 -2.24
C GLU A 218 6.91 6.55 -1.30
N ASP A 219 6.25 7.71 -1.27
CA ASP A 219 6.61 8.84 -0.42
C ASP A 219 5.38 9.47 0.25
N LEU A 220 5.26 9.24 1.56
CA LEU A 220 4.23 9.87 2.38
C LEU A 220 4.51 11.35 2.64
N ASP A 221 5.76 11.79 2.49
CA ASP A 221 6.17 13.16 2.79
C ASP A 221 5.67 14.12 1.70
N GLY A 222 5.59 13.64 0.43
CA GLY A 222 4.96 14.36 -0.69
C GLY A 222 3.42 14.32 -0.67
N ALA A 223 2.83 13.34 0.00
CA ALA A 223 1.38 13.08 -0.02
C ALA A 223 0.62 13.71 1.16
N GLU A 224 1.14 14.72 1.85
CA GLU A 224 0.55 15.26 3.10
C GLU A 224 -0.93 15.64 2.98
N ASN A 225 -1.34 16.26 1.86
CA ASN A 225 -2.72 16.68 1.63
C ASN A 225 -3.67 15.48 1.42
N ALA A 226 -3.17 14.35 0.96
CA ALA A 226 -3.92 13.13 0.74
C ALA A 226 -4.04 12.25 2.00
N LEU A 227 -3.32 12.57 3.06
CA LEU A 227 -3.32 11.77 4.29
C LEU A 227 -4.67 11.79 5.01
N TYR A 228 -5.48 12.85 4.85
CA TYR A 228 -6.80 12.92 5.49
C TYR A 228 -7.79 11.88 4.92
N PRO A 229 -8.09 11.83 3.62
CA PRO A 229 -8.95 10.78 3.07
C PRO A 229 -8.39 9.37 3.29
N LEU A 230 -7.06 9.20 3.28
CA LEU A 230 -6.42 7.94 3.59
C LEU A 230 -6.72 7.46 5.01
N ARG A 231 -6.61 8.35 6.02
CA ARG A 231 -6.96 8.05 7.41
C ARG A 231 -8.41 7.65 7.60
N GLU A 232 -9.32 8.31 6.89
CA GLU A 232 -10.73 7.97 6.94
C GLU A 232 -10.99 6.58 6.33
N LEU A 233 -10.36 6.25 5.20
CA LEU A 233 -10.40 4.92 4.61
C LEU A 233 -9.85 3.84 5.55
N GLN A 234 -8.72 4.12 6.21
CA GLN A 234 -8.13 3.20 7.19
C GLN A 234 -9.06 2.95 8.39
N SER A 235 -9.73 3.99 8.88
CA SER A 235 -10.53 3.93 10.11
C SER A 235 -11.98 3.55 9.87
N LYS A 236 -12.64 4.21 8.90
CA LYS A 236 -14.07 4.06 8.62
C LYS A 236 -14.34 3.15 7.43
N LYS A 237 -13.30 2.79 6.67
CA LYS A 237 -13.41 1.99 5.43
C LYS A 237 -14.33 2.62 4.39
N LEU A 238 -14.56 3.90 4.50
CA LEU A 238 -15.43 4.67 3.65
C LEU A 238 -14.99 6.13 3.63
N ILE A 239 -14.92 6.70 2.44
CA ILE A 239 -14.88 8.15 2.24
C ILE A 239 -15.99 8.57 1.31
N SER A 240 -16.52 9.78 1.53
CA SER A 240 -17.52 10.37 0.66
C SER A 240 -17.24 11.85 0.44
N LYS A 241 -17.47 12.31 -0.79
CA LYS A 241 -17.37 13.72 -1.17
C LYS A 241 -18.65 14.15 -1.85
N GLN A 242 -19.16 15.28 -1.42
CA GLN A 242 -20.30 15.96 -2.04
C GLN A 242 -19.78 17.08 -2.92
N TYR A 243 -20.26 17.17 -4.15
CA TYR A 243 -19.96 18.27 -5.05
C TYR A 243 -21.17 18.63 -5.91
N VAL A 244 -21.14 19.84 -6.47
CA VAL A 244 -22.20 20.28 -7.37
C VAL A 244 -21.79 20.00 -8.80
N ASP A 245 -22.51 19.11 -9.47
CA ASP A 245 -22.36 18.88 -10.90
C ASP A 245 -23.13 19.96 -11.67
N LYS A 246 -22.40 20.71 -12.48
CA LYS A 246 -22.91 21.80 -13.34
C LYS A 246 -22.97 21.41 -14.80
N SER A 247 -22.72 20.15 -15.16
CA SER A 247 -22.69 19.69 -16.56
C SER A 247 -24.06 19.59 -17.20
N GLY A 248 -25.14 19.56 -16.41
CA GLY A 248 -26.53 19.54 -16.87
C GLY A 248 -27.20 20.90 -16.92
N SER A 249 -28.46 20.95 -17.39
CA SER A 249 -29.27 22.18 -17.48
C SER A 249 -29.58 22.83 -16.12
N LYS A 250 -29.50 22.07 -15.03
CA LYS A 250 -29.63 22.55 -13.65
C LYS A 250 -28.52 21.95 -12.80
N PRO A 251 -27.89 22.73 -11.90
CA PRO A 251 -26.93 22.20 -10.94
C PRO A 251 -27.56 21.12 -10.07
N LYS A 252 -26.87 19.98 -9.93
CA LYS A 252 -27.28 18.86 -9.07
C LYS A 252 -26.18 18.56 -8.06
N THR A 253 -26.57 18.30 -6.82
CA THR A 253 -25.65 17.78 -5.81
C THR A 253 -25.43 16.29 -6.06
N VAL A 254 -24.18 15.91 -6.23
CA VAL A 254 -23.75 14.52 -6.46
C VAL A 254 -22.89 14.06 -5.30
N TYR A 255 -23.09 12.82 -4.86
CA TYR A 255 -22.27 12.13 -3.86
C TYR A 255 -21.37 11.12 -4.54
N ARG A 256 -20.08 11.21 -4.28
CA ARG A 256 -19.14 10.13 -4.61
C ARG A 256 -18.74 9.42 -3.33
N THR A 257 -18.74 8.11 -3.37
CA THR A 257 -18.39 7.25 -2.23
C THR A 257 -17.38 6.22 -2.67
N VAL A 258 -16.27 6.10 -1.95
CA VAL A 258 -15.26 5.06 -2.16
C VAL A 258 -15.19 4.21 -0.90
N ARG A 259 -15.21 2.89 -1.06
CA ARG A 259 -15.24 1.91 0.02
C ARG A 259 -13.97 1.09 0.05
N GLY A 260 -13.50 0.81 1.26
CA GLY A 260 -12.52 -0.21 1.59
C GLY A 260 -13.21 -1.56 1.92
N PRO A 261 -12.53 -2.41 2.66
CA PRO A 261 -11.26 -2.18 3.39
C PRO A 261 -10.05 -2.11 2.47
N VAL A 262 -9.01 -1.37 2.84
CA VAL A 262 -7.77 -1.23 2.11
C VAL A 262 -6.58 -1.40 3.05
N CYS A 263 -5.58 -2.20 2.67
CA CYS A 263 -4.28 -2.24 3.35
C CYS A 263 -3.38 -1.16 2.78
N VAL A 264 -2.73 -0.38 3.61
CA VAL A 264 -1.86 0.73 3.17
C VAL A 264 -0.44 0.48 3.67
N ALA A 265 0.51 0.62 2.76
CA ALA A 265 1.93 0.63 3.06
C ALA A 265 2.55 1.92 2.51
N GLY A 266 3.37 2.60 3.30
CA GLY A 266 4.02 3.83 2.89
C GLY A 266 5.41 3.99 3.46
N CYS A 267 6.22 4.84 2.83
CA CYS A 267 7.57 5.17 3.25
C CYS A 267 7.67 6.64 3.66
N THR A 268 8.51 6.94 4.65
CA THR A 268 8.79 8.32 5.06
C THR A 268 10.25 8.49 5.47
N THR A 269 10.78 9.68 5.25
CA THR A 269 12.10 10.09 5.74
C THR A 269 12.01 10.90 7.04
N LYS A 270 10.82 11.30 7.46
CA LYS A 270 10.60 12.09 8.67
C LYS A 270 10.89 11.27 9.92
N GLU A 271 11.71 11.78 10.80
CA GLU A 271 11.98 11.18 12.11
C GLU A 271 10.74 11.17 13.02
N GLN A 272 9.83 12.11 12.81
CA GLN A 272 8.55 12.21 13.52
C GLN A 272 7.41 12.33 12.52
N ILE A 273 6.50 11.40 12.57
CA ILE A 273 5.26 11.42 11.77
C ILE A 273 4.17 12.06 12.62
N TYR A 274 3.23 12.74 11.97
CA TYR A 274 2.01 13.19 12.62
C TYR A 274 1.36 12.03 13.39
N GLU A 275 1.14 12.24 14.68
CA GLU A 275 0.71 11.20 15.62
C GLU A 275 -0.47 10.34 15.13
N ASP A 276 -1.40 10.97 14.45
CA ASP A 276 -2.60 10.32 13.95
C ASP A 276 -2.35 9.33 12.81
N ASN A 277 -1.30 9.53 12.01
CA ASN A 277 -0.86 8.58 10.98
C ASN A 277 -0.07 7.43 11.60
N ALA A 278 0.87 7.77 12.50
CA ALA A 278 1.69 6.80 13.23
C ALA A 278 0.83 5.81 14.02
N ASN A 279 -0.30 6.30 14.59
CA ASN A 279 -1.18 5.49 15.42
C ASN A 279 -2.04 4.48 14.66
N ARG A 280 -2.19 4.63 13.34
CA ARG A 280 -2.98 3.72 12.49
C ARG A 280 -2.15 2.64 11.83
N SER A 281 -0.82 2.73 11.93
CA SER A 281 0.10 1.85 11.22
C SER A 281 1.11 1.19 12.15
N PHE A 282 1.65 0.08 11.73
CA PHE A 282 2.88 -0.45 12.28
C PHE A 282 4.05 0.39 11.76
N LEU A 283 4.89 0.87 12.65
CA LEU A 283 6.11 1.58 12.28
C LEU A 283 7.26 0.58 12.26
N ILE A 284 7.87 0.40 11.10
CA ILE A 284 9.07 -0.43 10.96
C ILE A 284 10.27 0.45 10.64
N TYR A 285 11.40 0.04 11.14
CA TYR A 285 12.68 0.71 10.90
C TYR A 285 13.59 -0.25 10.16
N ILE A 286 14.14 0.24 9.06
CA ILE A 286 15.04 -0.53 8.22
C ILE A 286 16.39 -0.71 8.92
N ASP A 287 16.96 -1.90 8.79
CA ASP A 287 18.29 -2.22 9.32
C ASP A 287 19.38 -1.47 8.55
N ASN A 288 20.01 -0.50 9.20
CA ASN A 288 21.10 0.31 8.65
C ASN A 288 22.47 -0.18 9.15
N SER A 289 22.56 -1.42 9.63
CA SER A 289 23.83 -1.98 10.05
C SER A 289 24.78 -2.19 8.86
N LYS A 290 26.07 -2.12 9.15
CA LYS A 290 27.10 -2.42 8.14
C LYS A 290 26.95 -3.85 7.60
N GLU A 291 26.55 -4.77 8.45
CA GLU A 291 26.33 -6.17 8.11
C GLU A 291 25.19 -6.33 7.10
N GLN A 292 24.14 -5.51 7.19
CA GLN A 292 23.03 -5.48 6.22
C GLN A 292 23.51 -4.88 4.89
N ASP A 293 24.23 -3.78 4.93
CA ASP A 293 24.81 -3.16 3.74
C ASP A 293 25.74 -4.14 3.00
N ASP A 294 26.61 -4.84 3.74
CA ASP A 294 27.54 -5.84 3.16
C ASP A 294 26.78 -7.00 2.48
N ARG A 295 25.68 -7.49 3.09
CA ARG A 295 24.80 -8.52 2.49
C ARG A 295 24.16 -8.05 1.21
N ILE A 296 23.61 -6.82 1.20
CA ILE A 296 22.97 -6.24 0.01
C ILE A 296 24.00 -6.05 -1.11
N MET A 297 25.15 -5.47 -0.82
CA MET A 297 26.21 -5.27 -1.80
C MET A 297 26.74 -6.61 -2.36
N GLN A 298 26.87 -7.61 -1.51
CA GLN A 298 27.27 -8.96 -1.96
C GLN A 298 26.24 -9.58 -2.91
N TYR A 299 24.94 -9.43 -2.60
CA TYR A 299 23.88 -9.89 -3.48
C TYR A 299 23.91 -9.16 -4.82
N GLN A 300 24.03 -7.83 -4.84
CA GLN A 300 24.14 -7.03 -6.05
C GLN A 300 25.31 -7.48 -6.94
N ARG A 301 26.48 -7.76 -6.34
CA ARG A 301 27.63 -8.31 -7.06
C ARG A 301 27.32 -9.69 -7.65
N SER A 302 26.62 -10.53 -6.91
CA SER A 302 26.23 -11.88 -7.37
C SER A 302 25.23 -11.81 -8.53
N VAL A 303 24.28 -10.88 -8.50
CA VAL A 303 23.35 -10.61 -9.61
C VAL A 303 24.13 -10.15 -10.84
N SER A 304 25.02 -9.15 -10.69
CA SER A 304 25.84 -8.63 -11.79
C SER A 304 26.78 -9.68 -12.37
N ALA A 305 27.25 -10.64 -11.56
CA ALA A 305 28.07 -11.74 -11.99
C ALA A 305 27.29 -12.92 -12.61
N GLY A 306 25.96 -12.81 -12.75
CA GLY A 306 25.11 -13.89 -13.30
C GLY A 306 25.05 -15.15 -12.41
N LYS A 307 25.36 -15.04 -11.12
CA LYS A 307 25.38 -16.17 -10.18
C LYS A 307 24.02 -16.43 -9.52
N ILE A 308 23.05 -15.54 -9.70
CA ILE A 308 21.72 -15.66 -9.14
C ILE A 308 20.81 -16.36 -10.13
N ASN A 309 20.12 -17.39 -9.68
CA ASN A 309 19.08 -18.06 -10.46
C ASN A 309 17.78 -17.27 -10.43
N THR A 310 17.62 -16.35 -11.40
CA THR A 310 16.44 -15.49 -11.50
C THR A 310 15.16 -16.27 -11.80
N LEU A 311 15.27 -17.41 -12.50
CA LEU A 311 14.12 -18.28 -12.79
C LEU A 311 13.57 -18.91 -11.49
N GLU A 312 14.46 -19.39 -10.61
CA GLU A 312 14.06 -19.93 -9.30
C GLU A 312 13.39 -18.85 -8.44
N GLN A 313 13.92 -17.63 -8.45
CA GLN A 313 13.32 -16.51 -7.74
C GLN A 313 11.89 -16.23 -8.24
N GLU A 314 11.68 -16.25 -9.54
CA GLU A 314 10.37 -16.01 -10.14
C GLU A 314 9.35 -17.14 -9.84
N LEU A 315 9.80 -18.39 -9.86
CA LEU A 315 8.95 -19.53 -9.45
C LEU A 315 8.51 -19.40 -7.98
N ILE A 316 9.41 -18.98 -7.10
CA ILE A 316 9.09 -18.74 -5.69
C ILE A 316 8.09 -17.59 -5.54
N ARG A 317 8.29 -16.48 -6.27
CA ARG A 317 7.34 -15.35 -6.27
C ARG A 317 5.96 -15.80 -6.73
N THR A 318 5.90 -16.56 -7.81
CA THR A 318 4.65 -17.12 -8.33
C THR A 318 3.97 -18.02 -7.30
N LEU A 319 4.70 -18.92 -6.63
CA LEU A 319 4.16 -19.77 -5.59
C LEU A 319 3.57 -18.95 -4.43
N LEU A 320 4.28 -17.91 -3.96
CA LEU A 320 3.80 -17.04 -2.90
C LEU A 320 2.57 -16.22 -3.34
N LYS A 321 2.52 -15.71 -4.57
CA LYS A 321 1.33 -15.07 -5.14
C LYS A 321 0.14 -16.03 -5.20
N ASN A 322 0.35 -17.26 -5.69
CA ASN A 322 -0.71 -18.26 -5.80
C ASN A 322 -1.23 -18.68 -4.43
N SER A 323 -0.34 -18.78 -3.41
CA SER A 323 -0.79 -19.01 -2.04
C SER A 323 -1.69 -17.89 -1.52
N GLN A 324 -1.41 -16.63 -1.88
CA GLN A 324 -2.27 -15.49 -1.55
C GLN A 324 -3.62 -15.54 -2.28
N ARG A 325 -3.66 -15.99 -3.55
CA ARG A 325 -4.89 -16.09 -4.35
C ARG A 325 -5.89 -17.05 -3.76
N ILE A 326 -5.42 -18.22 -3.28
CA ILE A 326 -6.30 -19.26 -2.74
C ILE A 326 -6.79 -19.00 -1.31
N LEU A 327 -6.25 -18.00 -0.59
CA LEU A 327 -6.76 -17.62 0.72
C LEU A 327 -8.21 -17.12 0.61
N LYS A 328 -9.10 -17.71 1.42
CA LYS A 328 -10.52 -17.37 1.49
C LYS A 328 -10.76 -16.26 2.53
N PRO A 329 -11.75 -15.38 2.34
CA PRO A 329 -12.10 -14.33 3.29
C PRO A 329 -12.85 -14.90 4.50
N LEU A 330 -12.14 -15.65 5.36
CA LEU A 330 -12.70 -16.26 6.56
C LEU A 330 -12.62 -15.30 7.74
N LYS A 331 -13.62 -15.39 8.61
CA LYS A 331 -13.60 -14.71 9.91
C LYS A 331 -12.63 -15.43 10.86
N VAL A 332 -11.91 -14.65 11.65
CA VAL A 332 -11.04 -15.17 12.71
C VAL A 332 -11.65 -14.83 14.06
N VAL A 333 -11.65 -15.81 14.96
CA VAL A 333 -12.05 -15.64 16.35
C VAL A 333 -10.85 -15.97 17.23
N ASN A 334 -10.52 -15.10 18.16
CA ASN A 334 -9.46 -15.34 19.13
C ASN A 334 -10.07 -15.68 20.50
N PRO A 335 -10.14 -16.96 20.87
CA PRO A 335 -10.74 -17.40 22.14
C PRO A 335 -9.92 -17.00 23.37
N TYR A 336 -8.69 -16.49 23.18
CA TYR A 336 -7.77 -16.09 24.23
C TYR A 336 -7.69 -14.56 24.40
N ALA A 337 -8.43 -13.79 23.60
CA ALA A 337 -8.28 -12.32 23.52
C ALA A 337 -8.40 -11.63 24.88
N GLU A 338 -9.28 -12.10 25.76
CA GLU A 338 -9.50 -11.53 27.10
C GLU A 338 -8.32 -11.76 28.07
N LEU A 339 -7.42 -12.70 27.76
CA LEU A 339 -6.23 -12.99 28.57
C LEU A 339 -4.99 -12.21 28.11
N LEU A 340 -5.09 -11.52 26.95
CA LEU A 340 -3.96 -10.88 26.32
C LEU A 340 -3.78 -9.45 26.84
N ASP A 341 -2.72 -9.23 27.58
CA ASP A 341 -2.34 -7.92 28.14
C ASP A 341 -1.13 -7.33 27.42
N LEU A 342 -1.07 -6.01 27.36
CA LEU A 342 0.09 -5.24 26.89
C LEU A 342 0.66 -4.38 28.01
N PRO A 343 1.96 -4.03 27.96
CA PRO A 343 2.56 -3.09 28.90
C PRO A 343 1.80 -1.77 28.96
N SER A 344 1.59 -1.23 30.16
CA SER A 344 0.92 0.08 30.35
C SER A 344 1.72 1.25 29.75
N SER A 345 3.02 1.05 29.51
CA SER A 345 3.94 2.01 28.91
C SER A 345 3.79 2.19 27.39
N VAL A 346 3.03 1.30 26.71
CA VAL A 346 2.87 1.41 25.25
C VAL A 346 2.15 2.69 24.87
N PHE A 347 2.65 3.34 23.81
CA PHE A 347 2.01 4.53 23.28
C PHE A 347 0.60 4.25 22.75
N LYS A 348 -0.37 5.11 23.13
CA LYS A 348 -1.79 4.99 22.73
C LYS A 348 -2.35 3.56 22.95
N PRO A 349 -2.46 3.10 24.20
CA PRO A 349 -2.69 1.70 24.53
C PRO A 349 -3.92 1.08 23.83
N ARG A 350 -5.03 1.82 23.70
CA ARG A 350 -6.24 1.30 23.02
C ARG A 350 -6.00 0.90 21.57
N ARG A 351 -5.26 1.72 20.79
CA ARG A 351 -4.96 1.43 19.39
C ARG A 351 -3.88 0.35 19.27
N THR A 352 -2.85 0.42 20.11
CA THR A 352 -1.79 -0.60 20.12
C THR A 352 -2.36 -1.98 20.46
N ASN A 353 -3.32 -2.05 21.40
CA ASN A 353 -4.02 -3.29 21.72
C ASN A 353 -4.84 -3.81 20.53
N ALA A 354 -5.60 -2.96 19.85
CA ALA A 354 -6.34 -3.35 18.65
C ALA A 354 -5.39 -3.88 17.55
N HIS A 355 -4.26 -3.22 17.30
CA HIS A 355 -3.26 -3.68 16.33
C HIS A 355 -2.64 -5.03 16.73
N TYR A 356 -2.34 -5.22 18.01
CA TYR A 356 -1.81 -6.47 18.52
C TYR A 356 -2.78 -7.63 18.29
N LEU A 357 -4.05 -7.46 18.66
CA LEU A 357 -5.08 -8.47 18.43
C LEU A 357 -5.29 -8.75 16.93
N HIS A 358 -5.41 -7.72 16.12
CA HIS A 358 -5.58 -7.89 14.66
C HIS A 358 -4.35 -8.53 14.00
N PHE A 359 -3.14 -8.34 14.54
CA PHE A 359 -1.94 -9.00 14.00
C PHE A 359 -1.94 -10.49 14.31
N ILE A 360 -2.35 -10.89 15.51
CA ILE A 360 -2.58 -12.29 15.86
C ILE A 360 -3.62 -12.91 14.91
N GLU A 361 -4.74 -12.21 14.69
CA GLU A 361 -5.78 -12.64 13.76
C GLU A 361 -5.24 -12.77 12.33
N ALA A 362 -4.34 -11.89 11.88
CA ALA A 362 -3.73 -11.96 10.55
C ALA A 362 -2.81 -13.18 10.41
N ILE A 363 -2.06 -13.54 11.45
CA ILE A 363 -1.27 -14.77 11.48
C ILE A 363 -2.20 -15.99 11.41
N THR A 364 -3.26 -16.02 12.23
CA THR A 364 -4.26 -17.10 12.21
C THR A 364 -4.91 -17.21 10.83
N PHE A 365 -5.27 -16.08 10.21
CA PHE A 365 -5.83 -16.02 8.87
C PHE A 365 -4.88 -16.65 7.83
N TYR A 366 -3.58 -16.38 7.92
CA TYR A 366 -2.59 -16.98 7.03
C TYR A 366 -2.47 -18.50 7.24
N HIS A 367 -2.70 -19.00 8.46
CA HIS A 367 -2.72 -20.43 8.79
C HIS A 367 -4.05 -21.14 8.47
N GLN A 368 -5.00 -20.51 7.76
CA GLN A 368 -6.36 -21.03 7.58
C GLN A 368 -6.42 -22.47 7.03
N TYR A 369 -5.45 -22.91 6.22
CA TYR A 369 -5.37 -24.27 5.69
C TYR A 369 -4.91 -25.32 6.71
N GLN A 370 -4.51 -24.87 7.92
CA GLN A 370 -4.10 -25.70 9.05
C GLN A 370 -5.09 -25.61 10.23
N ARG A 371 -6.19 -24.89 10.04
CA ARG A 371 -7.20 -24.66 11.08
C ARG A 371 -8.49 -25.41 10.77
N THR A 372 -9.18 -25.85 11.82
CA THR A 372 -10.51 -26.42 11.69
C THR A 372 -11.50 -25.33 11.36
N LEU A 373 -12.30 -25.55 10.33
CA LEU A 373 -13.38 -24.65 9.95
C LEU A 373 -14.57 -24.88 10.87
N ASN A 374 -14.98 -23.85 11.58
CA ASN A 374 -16.14 -23.85 12.47
C ASN A 374 -17.27 -23.04 11.81
N VAL A 375 -18.52 -23.32 12.22
CA VAL A 375 -19.69 -22.57 11.77
C VAL A 375 -20.40 -21.98 12.99
N ASN A 376 -20.65 -20.69 12.96
CA ASN A 376 -21.44 -20.02 13.99
C ASN A 376 -22.90 -20.46 13.87
N LYS A 377 -23.42 -21.11 14.92
CA LYS A 377 -24.79 -21.68 14.94
C LYS A 377 -25.90 -20.64 14.79
N ILE A 378 -25.61 -19.37 15.09
CA ILE A 378 -26.62 -18.29 15.04
C ILE A 378 -26.61 -17.59 13.69
N THR A 379 -25.39 -17.24 13.18
CA THR A 379 -25.24 -16.45 11.93
C THR A 379 -25.00 -17.30 10.69
N GLY A 380 -24.63 -18.59 10.85
CA GLY A 380 -24.22 -19.44 9.76
C GLY A 380 -22.83 -19.11 9.17
N GLU A 381 -22.13 -18.13 9.73
CA GLU A 381 -20.82 -17.70 9.24
C GLU A 381 -19.73 -18.73 9.56
N GLU A 382 -18.90 -19.01 8.57
CA GLU A 382 -17.69 -19.81 8.76
C GLU A 382 -16.58 -19.01 9.43
N TYR A 383 -15.88 -19.61 10.39
CA TYR A 383 -14.75 -18.99 11.06
C TYR A 383 -13.68 -20.00 11.46
N ILE A 384 -12.49 -19.48 11.72
CA ILE A 384 -11.36 -20.24 12.26
C ILE A 384 -10.93 -19.64 13.59
N GLU A 385 -10.30 -20.44 14.45
CA GLU A 385 -9.85 -20.00 15.77
C GLU A 385 -8.34 -19.85 15.85
N THR A 386 -7.94 -18.81 16.58
CA THR A 386 -6.53 -18.56 16.93
C THR A 386 -6.00 -19.66 17.83
N THR A 387 -4.76 -20.07 17.58
CA THR A 387 -4.03 -21.02 18.43
C THR A 387 -2.96 -20.32 19.26
N ILE A 388 -2.41 -21.04 20.24
CA ILE A 388 -1.30 -20.53 21.06
C ILE A 388 -0.06 -20.24 20.20
N GLU A 389 0.21 -21.06 19.20
CA GLU A 389 1.30 -20.86 18.25
C GLU A 389 1.19 -19.52 17.49
N ASP A 390 -0.03 -19.12 17.10
CA ASP A 390 -0.27 -17.83 16.45
C ASP A 390 0.10 -16.66 17.37
N ILE A 391 -0.23 -16.78 18.68
CA ILE A 391 0.11 -15.78 19.69
C ILE A 391 1.62 -15.72 19.94
N GLU A 392 2.29 -16.89 20.04
CA GLU A 392 3.75 -16.97 20.18
C GLU A 392 4.47 -16.29 19.03
N ASN A 393 4.05 -16.56 17.80
CA ASN A 393 4.59 -15.97 16.61
C ASN A 393 4.34 -14.45 16.55
N ALA A 394 3.14 -13.99 16.94
CA ALA A 394 2.83 -12.56 17.02
C ALA A 394 3.72 -11.87 18.07
N ASN A 395 3.89 -12.44 19.25
CA ASN A 395 4.74 -11.91 20.32
C ASN A 395 6.19 -11.79 19.82
N ARG A 396 6.71 -12.80 19.14
CA ARG A 396 8.07 -12.78 18.57
C ARG A 396 8.25 -11.64 17.57
N LEU A 397 7.34 -11.50 16.63
CA LEU A 397 7.45 -10.50 15.56
C LEU A 397 7.16 -9.06 16.02
N LEU A 398 6.30 -8.89 17.02
CA LEU A 398 5.90 -7.56 17.51
C LEU A 398 6.75 -7.04 18.66
N LYS A 399 7.60 -7.86 19.29
CA LYS A 399 8.40 -7.47 20.45
C LYS A 399 9.16 -6.17 20.22
N ASP A 400 9.90 -6.07 19.13
CA ASP A 400 10.69 -4.87 18.79
C ASP A 400 9.82 -3.67 18.44
N ILE A 401 8.69 -3.89 17.80
CA ILE A 401 7.73 -2.82 17.49
C ILE A 401 7.09 -2.28 18.77
N LEU A 402 6.72 -3.15 19.70
CA LEU A 402 6.18 -2.73 21.01
C LEU A 402 7.22 -1.97 21.82
N LEU A 403 8.49 -2.40 21.77
CA LEU A 403 9.61 -1.70 22.41
C LEU A 403 9.77 -0.29 21.85
N LYS A 404 9.83 -0.15 20.53
CA LYS A 404 9.93 1.16 19.85
C LYS A 404 8.69 2.04 20.08
N LYS A 405 7.49 1.45 20.18
CA LYS A 405 6.27 2.17 20.55
C LYS A 405 6.20 2.57 22.04
N SER A 406 6.96 1.93 22.90
CA SER A 406 7.06 2.27 24.32
C SER A 406 8.16 3.28 24.60
N ASP A 407 9.09 3.44 23.67
CA ASP A 407 10.18 4.40 23.80
C ASP A 407 9.68 5.83 23.55
N THR A 408 9.97 6.72 24.49
CA THR A 408 9.62 8.14 24.37
C THR A 408 10.58 8.92 23.49
N LEU A 409 11.80 8.39 23.24
CA LEU A 409 12.80 9.04 22.38
C LEU A 409 12.48 8.83 20.90
N SER A 410 12.86 9.79 20.06
CA SER A 410 12.92 9.53 18.62
C SER A 410 13.99 8.46 18.32
N PRO A 411 13.79 7.61 17.29
CA PRO A 411 14.75 6.53 16.99
C PRO A 411 16.19 7.03 16.82
N ALA A 412 16.38 8.12 16.09
CA ALA A 412 17.69 8.71 15.90
C ALA A 412 18.31 9.23 17.21
N CYS A 413 17.48 9.75 18.12
CA CYS A 413 17.92 10.16 19.46
C CYS A 413 18.23 8.92 20.32
N ARG A 414 17.46 7.84 20.21
CA ARG A 414 17.73 6.58 20.92
C ARG A 414 19.06 5.97 20.48
N ASP A 415 19.27 5.81 19.17
CA ASP A 415 20.55 5.28 18.64
C ASP A 415 21.74 6.14 19.09
N TYR A 416 21.55 7.45 19.01
CA TYR A 416 22.58 8.38 19.51
C TYR A 416 22.84 8.17 21.01
N PHE A 417 21.80 8.00 21.82
CA PHE A 417 21.91 7.87 23.27
C PHE A 417 22.58 6.56 23.67
N GLU A 418 22.25 5.45 23.00
CA GLU A 418 22.92 4.15 23.25
C GLU A 418 24.42 4.22 22.88
N HIS A 419 24.78 4.83 21.75
CA HIS A 419 26.18 5.07 21.39
C HIS A 419 26.88 5.98 22.40
N LEU A 420 26.20 7.03 22.89
CA LEU A 420 26.75 7.89 23.91
C LEU A 420 27.03 7.12 25.21
N LYS A 421 26.07 6.30 25.67
CA LYS A 421 26.24 5.45 26.87
C LYS A 421 27.43 4.52 26.74
N MET A 422 27.55 3.80 25.62
CA MET A 422 28.67 2.90 25.37
C MET A 422 30.01 3.64 25.39
N HIS A 423 30.08 4.81 24.74
CA HIS A 423 31.29 5.63 24.71
C HIS A 423 31.70 6.11 26.11
N LEU A 424 30.76 6.63 26.89
CA LEU A 424 31.03 7.14 28.22
C LEU A 424 31.46 6.04 29.19
N LEU A 425 30.81 4.89 29.15
CA LEU A 425 31.19 3.71 29.94
C LEU A 425 32.60 3.21 29.58
N GLY A 426 32.90 3.08 28.27
CA GLY A 426 34.22 2.66 27.81
C GLY A 426 35.35 3.60 28.21
N GLN A 427 35.08 4.88 28.34
CA GLN A 427 36.04 5.91 28.74
C GLN A 427 35.98 6.25 30.25
N LYS A 428 35.06 5.63 31.00
CA LYS A 428 34.80 5.94 32.45
C LYS A 428 34.48 7.42 32.70
N ILE A 429 33.79 8.06 31.77
CA ILE A 429 33.38 9.47 31.87
C ILE A 429 31.98 9.54 32.49
N THR A 430 31.82 10.34 33.53
CA THR A 430 30.54 10.53 34.24
C THR A 430 29.81 11.81 33.84
N THR A 431 30.57 12.86 33.45
CA THR A 431 30.00 14.15 33.02
C THR A 431 30.64 14.60 31.72
N PHE A 432 29.86 15.32 30.92
CA PHE A 432 30.27 15.71 29.55
C PHE A 432 29.58 17.00 29.11
N THR A 433 30.18 17.68 28.16
CA THR A 433 29.59 18.86 27.50
C THR A 433 29.20 18.54 26.03
N ASN A 434 28.40 19.42 25.44
CA ASN A 434 28.07 19.32 24.02
C ASN A 434 29.31 19.30 23.11
N GLN A 435 30.33 20.08 23.45
CA GLN A 435 31.58 20.19 22.69
C GLN A 435 32.40 18.92 22.80
N ASP A 436 32.55 18.37 24.00
CA ASP A 436 33.28 17.12 24.23
C ASP A 436 32.70 15.97 23.37
N ILE A 437 31.37 15.83 23.37
CA ILE A 437 30.71 14.74 22.66
C ILE A 437 30.74 14.97 21.14
N SER A 438 30.57 16.23 20.69
CA SER A 438 30.70 16.57 19.27
C SER A 438 32.06 16.15 18.71
N TYR A 439 33.14 16.43 19.45
CA TYR A 439 34.49 16.06 19.07
C TYR A 439 34.71 14.54 19.10
N ARG A 440 34.32 13.87 20.20
CA ARG A 440 34.55 12.45 20.42
C ARG A 440 33.76 11.54 19.51
N LEU A 441 32.49 11.83 19.29
CA LEU A 441 31.61 11.04 18.42
C LEU A 441 31.62 11.53 16.96
N LYS A 442 32.43 12.53 16.62
CA LYS A 442 32.53 13.12 15.26
C LYS A 442 31.17 13.52 14.69
N LYS A 443 30.28 14.05 15.53
CA LYS A 443 28.96 14.52 15.14
C LYS A 443 28.91 16.04 15.18
N SER A 444 28.07 16.66 14.32
CA SER A 444 27.91 18.12 14.31
C SER A 444 27.43 18.63 15.67
N LEU A 445 27.93 19.76 16.11
CA LEU A 445 27.55 20.38 17.39
C LEU A 445 26.03 20.70 17.44
N SER A 446 25.44 21.03 16.31
CA SER A 446 24.00 21.29 16.19
C SER A 446 23.17 20.02 16.46
N SER A 447 23.57 18.89 15.88
CA SER A 447 22.92 17.59 16.13
C SER A 447 23.05 17.16 17.58
N VAL A 448 24.25 17.30 18.17
CA VAL A 448 24.49 16.96 19.59
C VAL A 448 23.60 17.84 20.49
N LYS A 449 23.54 19.14 20.24
CA LYS A 449 22.67 20.05 21.02
C LYS A 449 21.19 19.69 20.91
N ARG A 450 20.74 19.31 19.72
CA ARG A 450 19.35 18.87 19.48
C ARG A 450 19.03 17.61 20.30
N TYR A 451 19.88 16.59 20.23
CA TYR A 451 19.67 15.34 20.96
C TYR A 451 19.78 15.54 22.49
N HIS A 452 20.77 16.29 22.97
CA HIS A 452 20.89 16.55 24.40
C HIS A 452 19.71 17.37 24.96
N LYS A 453 19.13 18.26 24.13
CA LYS A 453 17.89 18.97 24.50
C LYS A 453 16.70 18.01 24.60
N GLU A 454 16.56 17.06 23.66
CA GLU A 454 15.51 16.04 23.69
C GLU A 454 15.68 15.14 24.93
N LEU A 455 16.89 14.61 25.14
CA LEU A 455 17.23 13.78 26.30
C LEU A 455 17.00 14.48 27.65
N TYR A 456 17.36 15.76 27.74
CA TYR A 456 17.13 16.56 28.96
C TYR A 456 15.62 16.76 29.19
N ASN A 457 14.87 17.16 28.19
CA ASN A 457 13.42 17.37 28.29
C ASN A 457 12.65 16.11 28.70
N LYS A 458 13.16 14.95 28.34
CA LYS A 458 12.58 13.63 28.65
C LYS A 458 13.22 12.94 29.85
N HIS A 459 14.02 13.69 30.63
CA HIS A 459 14.67 13.27 31.89
C HIS A 459 15.68 12.11 31.75
N PHE A 460 16.28 11.91 30.59
CA PHE A 460 17.40 10.95 30.40
C PHE A 460 18.74 11.57 30.78
N LEU A 461 18.86 12.90 30.70
CA LEU A 461 20.00 13.68 31.14
C LEU A 461 19.59 14.66 32.23
N LYS A 462 20.50 14.90 33.17
CA LYS A 462 20.41 16.04 34.12
C LYS A 462 21.58 17.01 33.91
N ILE A 463 21.34 18.30 34.19
CA ILE A 463 22.39 19.33 34.22
C ILE A 463 23.03 19.30 35.59
N LYS A 464 24.33 19.01 35.63
CA LYS A 464 25.11 19.00 36.87
C LYS A 464 25.70 20.38 37.16
N LYS A 465 26.17 21.09 36.13
CA LYS A 465 26.79 22.39 36.27
C LYS A 465 26.50 23.30 35.09
N LYS A 466 26.29 24.56 35.36
CA LYS A 466 26.16 25.59 34.32
C LYS A 466 27.47 26.38 34.30
N SER A 467 28.19 26.36 33.18
CA SER A 467 29.41 27.13 33.01
C SER A 467 29.09 28.63 32.87
N LYS A 468 29.95 29.49 33.44
CA LYS A 468 29.87 30.96 33.25
C LYS A 468 30.02 31.37 31.77
N GLN A 469 30.61 30.53 30.92
CA GLN A 469 30.80 30.74 29.48
C GLN A 469 29.66 30.14 28.62
N GLY A 470 28.52 29.81 29.22
CA GLY A 470 27.28 29.45 28.49
C GLY A 470 27.10 27.99 28.12
N GLY A 471 27.96 27.07 28.57
CA GLY A 471 27.83 25.63 28.35
C GLY A 471 27.14 24.93 29.53
N PHE A 472 26.45 23.80 29.22
CA PHE A 472 25.93 22.89 30.25
C PHE A 472 26.80 21.65 30.31
N GLU A 473 27.06 21.19 31.54
CA GLU A 473 27.65 19.89 31.85
C GLU A 473 26.53 18.93 32.21
N TYR A 474 26.44 17.83 31.47
CA TYR A 474 25.37 16.84 31.58
C TYR A 474 25.88 15.57 32.28
N GLU A 475 24.95 14.85 32.89
CA GLU A 475 25.16 13.52 33.45
C GLU A 475 23.97 12.64 33.04
N ILE A 476 24.23 11.35 32.68
CA ILE A 476 23.20 10.36 32.36
C ILE A 476 22.47 9.94 33.64
N MET A 477 21.12 9.87 33.57
CA MET A 477 20.29 9.49 34.72
C MET A 477 20.26 7.97 34.93
N SER A 478 20.15 7.19 33.86
CA SER A 478 20.20 5.74 33.93
C SER A 478 20.88 5.18 32.66
N TYR A 479 21.66 4.13 32.83
CA TYR A 479 22.29 3.42 31.74
C TYR A 479 21.48 2.19 31.27
N ASN A 480 20.57 1.70 32.12
CA ASN A 480 19.86 0.43 31.92
C ASN A 480 18.40 0.59 31.53
N GLU A 481 17.86 1.81 31.44
CA GLU A 481 16.44 2.05 31.25
C GLU A 481 15.85 1.38 29.98
N TYR A 482 16.65 1.33 28.89
CA TYR A 482 16.21 0.69 27.65
C TYR A 482 16.16 -0.84 27.79
N LYS A 483 17.14 -1.41 28.47
CA LYS A 483 17.19 -2.85 28.80
C LYS A 483 16.05 -3.22 29.74
N GLU A 484 15.79 -2.44 30.78
CA GLU A 484 14.69 -2.63 31.72
C GLU A 484 13.33 -2.55 31.00
N MET A 485 13.16 -1.63 30.05
CA MET A 485 11.96 -1.54 29.21
C MET A 485 11.80 -2.80 28.34
N GLN A 486 12.86 -3.29 27.73
CA GLN A 486 12.87 -4.51 26.92
C GLN A 486 12.52 -5.75 27.76
N GLU A 487 13.09 -5.88 28.96
CA GLU A 487 12.81 -6.96 29.89
C GLU A 487 11.35 -6.93 30.39
N ASN A 488 10.83 -5.73 30.70
CA ASN A 488 9.44 -5.55 31.09
C ASN A 488 8.44 -5.99 30.00
N ILE A 489 8.67 -5.55 28.76
CA ILE A 489 7.81 -5.96 27.63
C ILE A 489 7.85 -7.47 27.45
N THR A 490 9.04 -8.07 27.47
CA THR A 490 9.22 -9.51 27.35
C THR A 490 8.49 -10.25 28.47
N SER A 491 8.67 -9.82 29.70
CA SER A 491 8.01 -10.43 30.87
C SER A 491 6.50 -10.39 30.77
N ILE A 492 5.91 -9.28 30.33
CA ILE A 492 4.44 -9.17 30.19
C ILE A 492 3.91 -10.09 29.10
N LEU A 493 4.59 -10.14 27.93
CA LEU A 493 4.20 -11.03 26.84
C LEU A 493 4.32 -12.52 27.28
N ASP A 494 5.37 -12.88 28.00
CA ASP A 494 5.58 -14.25 28.50
C ASP A 494 4.55 -14.62 29.59
N GLN A 495 4.25 -13.72 30.51
CA GLN A 495 3.21 -13.93 31.54
C GLN A 495 1.84 -14.14 30.89
N THR A 496 1.50 -13.32 29.91
CA THR A 496 0.27 -13.42 29.14
C THR A 496 0.17 -14.76 28.41
N LEU A 497 1.25 -15.17 27.74
CA LEU A 497 1.32 -16.46 27.08
C LEU A 497 1.18 -17.63 28.04
N ASN A 498 1.77 -17.55 29.22
CA ASN A 498 1.65 -18.57 30.25
C ASN A 498 0.21 -18.70 30.78
N LYS A 499 -0.52 -17.58 30.97
CA LYS A 499 -1.97 -17.60 31.30
C LYS A 499 -2.77 -18.36 30.23
N VAL A 500 -2.51 -18.09 28.94
CA VAL A 500 -3.17 -18.76 27.82
C VAL A 500 -2.87 -20.27 27.81
N LYS A 501 -1.60 -20.67 28.02
CA LYS A 501 -1.20 -22.09 28.11
C LYS A 501 -1.88 -22.82 29.28
N GLN A 502 -2.03 -22.15 30.41
CA GLN A 502 -2.73 -22.72 31.58
C GLN A 502 -4.22 -22.94 31.31
N MET A 503 -4.90 -21.94 30.66
CA MET A 503 -6.31 -22.08 30.27
C MET A 503 -6.52 -23.30 29.36
N GLN A 504 -5.61 -23.55 28.42
CA GLN A 504 -5.72 -24.68 27.51
C GLN A 504 -5.55 -26.03 28.21
N LYS A 505 -4.69 -26.10 29.24
CA LYS A 505 -4.51 -27.34 30.02
C LYS A 505 -5.72 -27.69 30.92
N ASN A 506 -6.53 -26.68 31.25
CA ASN A 506 -7.69 -26.81 32.12
C ASN A 506 -9.01 -27.03 31.33
N LYS A 507 -8.97 -27.00 30.00
CA LYS A 507 -10.04 -27.39 29.08
C LYS A 507 -9.83 -28.83 28.60
#